data_15b0d7bd26a788544a57b12abc407e39
#
_entry.id   15b0d7bd26a788544a57b12abc407e39
#
_cell.length_a   1.000
_cell.length_b   1.000
_cell.length_c   1.000
_cell.angle_alpha   90.00
_cell.angle_beta   90.00
_cell.angle_gamma   90.00
#
_symmetry.space_group_name_H-M   'P 1'
#
loop_
_entity.id
_entity.type
_entity.pdbx_description
1 polymer ?
#
loop_
_entity_poly.entity_id
_entity_poly.type
_entity_poly.pdbx_seq_one_letter_code
_entity_poly.pdbx_strand_id
1 'polypeptide(L)'
;MKKQNLLQVTCTVAFGVAALAAESVRAQGSDELLRFSRYNFGIATARSAGMGGAYTSLGADGATMSINPAGISMYGHSEVGISPGLRITSQRADYSGSGGNVSNRLGNTKGNIGSFSMVYANGNFAVGFGMNRLADFNGRSRAIGYGEQFSIGDMFVEQLYGIPASNIGAPENDIYQAFFRYPPKLWGGILGYQAGLFDPVAGTGGPDQPSQQYTTQGMIQPGTLLYPELYRRTSGTVNEYTISGGYNFKDILYVGATLGIQDIYYNRFDTYSEATTVTNVGLHSLFYDQNLRMSGAGVNLKVGATVRPVPWLRIGVAYHSPTWINMSEEYDGAMTVFYTQPIAGYDYGFSDTPISRDEYNMRTPSRLLAGISATIGSVGIVSLDYERVWYQDMKYTSDGFQDINEGTTATPGIRELYGPTDMVRAGVEFQPVRSLFLRAGYGYSTSPYRGSEFRRYGEYQQWSGGIGFRNHRVNIDLAYVYGTTREMPFKPYSDTGSDGYPVTTDGTIYPRDKNHNLILSVAFKF
;
A
#
# COMPACT_ATOMS: atom_id res chain seq x y z
N MET A 1 24.08 4.88 -34.48
CA MET A 1 22.80 4.35 -33.97
C MET A 1 22.93 3.26 -32.90
N LYS A 2 23.88 2.29 -32.97
CA LYS A 2 24.00 1.24 -31.91
C LYS A 2 24.53 1.72 -30.55
N LYS A 3 25.33 2.78 -30.46
CA LYS A 3 25.85 3.31 -29.18
C LYS A 3 24.83 4.14 -28.38
N GLN A 4 23.89 4.80 -29.06
CA GLN A 4 22.83 5.55 -28.36
C GLN A 4 21.80 4.63 -27.69
N ASN A 5 21.47 3.49 -28.33
CA ASN A 5 20.57 2.51 -27.73
C ASN A 5 21.17 1.77 -26.54
N LEU A 6 22.50 1.59 -26.51
CA LEU A 6 23.18 0.95 -25.37
C LEU A 6 23.22 1.90 -24.16
N LEU A 7 23.41 3.20 -24.38
CA LEU A 7 23.37 4.21 -23.30
C LEU A 7 21.97 4.38 -22.72
N GLN A 8 20.93 4.35 -23.57
CA GLN A 8 19.54 4.42 -23.10
C GLN A 8 19.14 3.16 -22.33
N VAL A 9 19.53 1.96 -22.77
CA VAL A 9 19.26 0.72 -22.06
C VAL A 9 20.02 0.68 -20.73
N THR A 10 21.26 1.15 -20.68
CA THR A 10 22.05 1.20 -19.45
C THR A 10 21.50 2.24 -18.47
N CYS A 11 21.07 3.41 -18.95
CA CYS A 11 20.39 4.40 -18.09
C CYS A 11 19.03 3.87 -17.59
N THR A 12 18.23 3.21 -18.44
CA THR A 12 16.93 2.67 -18.04
C THR A 12 17.04 1.53 -17.03
N VAL A 13 18.07 0.68 -17.16
CA VAL A 13 18.38 -0.38 -16.19
C VAL A 13 18.92 0.22 -14.88
N ALA A 14 19.75 1.27 -14.94
CA ALA A 14 20.24 1.98 -13.76
C ALA A 14 19.10 2.71 -13.03
N PHE A 15 18.17 3.34 -13.76
CA PHE A 15 16.96 3.94 -13.17
C PHE A 15 16.02 2.89 -12.56
N GLY A 16 15.87 1.73 -13.19
CA GLY A 16 15.08 0.63 -12.64
C GLY A 16 15.68 0.04 -11.36
N VAL A 17 17.01 -0.07 -11.28
CA VAL A 17 17.71 -0.52 -10.07
C VAL A 17 17.67 0.55 -8.98
N ALA A 18 17.76 1.85 -9.33
CA ALA A 18 17.60 2.94 -8.36
C ALA A 18 16.16 3.02 -7.78
N ALA A 19 15.13 2.75 -8.59
CA ALA A 19 13.75 2.65 -8.10
C ALA A 19 13.53 1.45 -7.16
N LEU A 20 14.27 0.33 -7.39
CA LEU A 20 14.30 -0.82 -6.47
C LEU A 20 15.14 -0.54 -5.21
N ALA A 21 16.05 0.44 -5.26
CA ALA A 21 16.92 0.82 -4.15
C ALA A 21 16.28 1.85 -3.18
N ALA A 22 15.16 2.46 -3.55
CA ALA A 22 14.58 3.59 -2.80
C ALA A 22 13.71 3.19 -1.59
N GLU A 23 13.73 1.94 -1.13
CA GLU A 23 13.21 1.61 0.21
C GLU A 23 14.29 1.87 1.28
N SER A 24 14.84 3.08 1.30
CA SER A 24 15.61 3.56 2.43
C SER A 24 14.69 3.77 3.64
N VAL A 25 15.24 3.57 4.82
CA VAL A 25 14.69 3.61 6.19
C VAL A 25 13.86 4.88 6.57
N ARG A 26 13.48 5.74 5.64
CA ARG A 26 12.35 6.64 5.78
C ARG A 26 11.11 5.85 5.37
N ALA A 27 10.22 5.62 6.33
CA ALA A 27 8.90 5.07 6.05
C ALA A 27 8.10 5.94 5.06
N GLN A 28 8.50 7.19 4.88
CA GLN A 28 7.93 8.20 3.99
C GLN A 28 8.53 8.06 2.58
N GLY A 29 8.06 7.06 1.85
CA GLY A 29 8.41 6.85 0.44
C GLY A 29 7.26 7.21 -0.50
N SER A 30 7.55 7.27 -1.78
CA SER A 30 6.53 7.42 -2.83
C SER A 30 5.54 6.25 -2.84
N ASP A 31 5.94 5.08 -2.35
CA ASP A 31 5.12 3.86 -2.29
C ASP A 31 4.04 3.94 -1.20
N GLU A 32 4.30 4.57 -0.05
CA GLU A 32 3.27 4.82 0.97
C GLU A 32 2.21 5.78 0.44
N LEU A 33 2.61 6.85 -0.26
CA LEU A 33 1.68 7.79 -0.88
C LEU A 33 0.82 7.09 -1.95
N LEU A 34 1.42 6.22 -2.78
CA LEU A 34 0.69 5.38 -3.72
C LEU A 34 -0.28 4.44 -2.98
N ARG A 35 0.16 3.77 -1.91
CA ARG A 35 -0.64 2.86 -1.09
C ARG A 35 -1.90 3.52 -0.56
N PHE A 36 -1.78 4.73 0.03
CA PHE A 36 -2.91 5.49 0.56
C PHE A 36 -3.77 6.16 -0.52
N SER A 37 -3.31 6.16 -1.78
CA SER A 37 -4.04 6.71 -2.92
C SER A 37 -4.79 5.66 -3.74
N ARG A 38 -4.54 4.34 -3.53
CA ARG A 38 -5.17 3.24 -4.26
C ARG A 38 -6.46 2.81 -3.58
N TYR A 39 -7.60 3.21 -4.14
CA TYR A 39 -8.91 2.85 -3.61
C TYR A 39 -9.57 1.76 -4.44
N ASN A 40 -10.34 0.90 -3.76
CA ASN A 40 -11.24 -0.05 -4.40
C ASN A 40 -12.69 0.22 -3.96
N PHE A 41 -13.40 1.02 -4.73
CA PHE A 41 -14.80 1.34 -4.46
C PHE A 41 -15.75 0.12 -4.62
N GLY A 42 -15.30 -0.91 -5.32
CA GLY A 42 -16.09 -2.10 -5.62
C GLY A 42 -16.28 -3.08 -4.46
N ILE A 43 -15.79 -2.78 -3.24
CA ILE A 43 -15.89 -3.67 -2.08
C ILE A 43 -16.72 -3.09 -0.93
N ALA A 44 -17.41 -1.97 -1.12
CA ALA A 44 -18.17 -1.31 -0.07
C ALA A 44 -19.46 -2.09 0.27
N THR A 45 -20.37 -2.25 -0.69
CA THR A 45 -21.63 -3.00 -0.52
C THR A 45 -21.60 -4.29 -1.36
N ALA A 46 -22.38 -5.31 -0.96
CA ALA A 46 -22.45 -6.57 -1.69
C ALA A 46 -23.05 -6.40 -3.10
N ARG A 47 -23.99 -5.45 -3.28
CA ARG A 47 -24.56 -5.18 -4.60
C ARG A 47 -23.53 -4.59 -5.56
N SER A 48 -22.82 -3.54 -5.17
CA SER A 48 -21.76 -2.95 -6.00
C SER A 48 -20.63 -3.92 -6.24
N ALA A 49 -20.23 -4.67 -5.20
CA ALA A 49 -19.19 -5.68 -5.26
C ALA A 49 -19.53 -6.82 -6.24
N GLY A 50 -20.76 -7.34 -6.19
CA GLY A 50 -21.23 -8.39 -7.09
C GLY A 50 -21.22 -7.98 -8.56
N MET A 51 -21.30 -6.67 -8.84
CA MET A 51 -21.21 -6.09 -10.20
C MET A 51 -19.79 -5.62 -10.57
N GLY A 52 -18.76 -6.09 -9.87
CA GLY A 52 -17.36 -5.71 -10.15
C GLY A 52 -17.06 -4.23 -9.88
N GLY A 53 -17.93 -3.50 -9.15
CA GLY A 53 -17.82 -2.07 -8.93
C GLY A 53 -18.22 -1.19 -10.13
N ALA A 54 -18.86 -1.76 -11.15
CA ALA A 54 -19.40 -1.03 -12.30
C ALA A 54 -20.70 -0.31 -11.90
N TYR A 55 -20.57 0.82 -11.19
CA TYR A 55 -21.67 1.45 -10.48
C TYR A 55 -21.79 2.97 -10.71
N THR A 56 -20.97 3.55 -11.59
CA THR A 56 -20.92 5.02 -11.84
C THR A 56 -22.22 5.58 -12.41
N SER A 57 -22.95 4.81 -13.24
CA SER A 57 -24.24 5.20 -13.80
C SER A 57 -25.45 4.63 -13.06
N LEU A 58 -25.21 3.80 -12.03
CA LEU A 58 -26.24 3.21 -11.19
C LEU A 58 -26.43 4.01 -9.91
N GLY A 59 -27.46 3.68 -9.12
CA GLY A 59 -27.79 4.41 -7.90
C GLY A 59 -28.58 3.58 -6.90
N ALA A 60 -29.10 4.26 -5.87
CA ALA A 60 -29.86 3.67 -4.77
C ALA A 60 -29.09 2.53 -4.07
N ASP A 61 -27.84 2.86 -3.65
CA ASP A 61 -26.95 1.99 -2.88
C ASP A 61 -25.97 2.85 -2.09
N GLY A 62 -25.60 2.45 -0.87
CA GLY A 62 -24.70 3.20 0.01
C GLY A 62 -23.32 3.45 -0.59
N ALA A 63 -22.83 2.58 -1.49
CA ALA A 63 -21.55 2.78 -2.19
C ALA A 63 -21.55 3.99 -3.11
N THR A 64 -22.72 4.46 -3.58
CA THR A 64 -22.80 5.60 -4.52
C THR A 64 -22.29 6.90 -3.93
N MET A 65 -22.40 7.08 -2.59
CA MET A 65 -21.86 8.25 -1.92
C MET A 65 -20.33 8.40 -2.11
N SER A 66 -19.62 7.28 -2.30
CA SER A 66 -18.17 7.29 -2.58
C SER A 66 -17.84 7.11 -4.06
N ILE A 67 -18.76 6.60 -4.91
CA ILE A 67 -18.52 6.36 -6.36
C ILE A 67 -19.03 7.53 -7.20
N ASN A 68 -20.35 7.72 -7.25
CA ASN A 68 -21.00 8.81 -7.96
C ASN A 68 -22.13 9.37 -7.10
N PRO A 69 -21.97 10.57 -6.50
CA PRO A 69 -22.97 11.16 -5.62
C PRO A 69 -24.36 11.36 -6.25
N ALA A 70 -24.46 11.46 -7.57
CA ALA A 70 -25.75 11.54 -8.26
C ALA A 70 -26.64 10.33 -7.95
N GLY A 71 -26.05 9.18 -7.65
CA GLY A 71 -26.77 7.95 -7.31
C GLY A 71 -27.61 8.03 -6.03
N ILE A 72 -27.33 9.00 -5.12
CA ILE A 72 -28.13 9.18 -3.92
C ILE A 72 -29.53 9.69 -4.27
N SER A 73 -29.68 10.52 -5.30
CA SER A 73 -30.97 11.06 -5.74
C SER A 73 -31.85 10.05 -6.48
N MET A 74 -31.36 8.81 -6.68
CA MET A 74 -32.13 7.70 -7.25
C MET A 74 -32.84 6.84 -6.20
N TYR A 75 -32.70 7.14 -4.90
CA TYR A 75 -33.46 6.48 -3.85
C TYR A 75 -34.93 6.90 -3.93
N GLY A 76 -35.82 5.92 -3.99
CA GLY A 76 -37.28 6.14 -3.97
C GLY A 76 -37.89 6.09 -2.56
N HIS A 77 -37.09 5.80 -1.54
CA HIS A 77 -37.49 5.67 -0.13
C HIS A 77 -36.24 5.83 0.75
N SER A 78 -36.47 6.16 2.03
CA SER A 78 -35.40 6.22 2.99
C SER A 78 -34.88 4.82 3.33
N GLU A 79 -33.59 4.70 3.60
CA GLU A 79 -32.93 3.41 3.82
C GLU A 79 -31.79 3.52 4.83
N VAL A 80 -31.65 2.49 5.67
CA VAL A 80 -30.45 2.27 6.50
C VAL A 80 -29.85 0.92 6.15
N GLY A 81 -28.55 0.90 5.84
CA GLY A 81 -27.82 -0.29 5.41
C GLY A 81 -26.51 -0.49 6.15
N ILE A 82 -26.13 -1.77 6.30
CA ILE A 82 -24.83 -2.18 6.82
C ILE A 82 -24.28 -3.34 6.01
N SER A 83 -22.95 -3.36 5.81
CA SER A 83 -22.27 -4.37 5.01
C SER A 83 -21.09 -4.96 5.77
N PRO A 84 -21.31 -5.94 6.68
CA PRO A 84 -20.21 -6.74 7.23
C PRO A 84 -19.57 -7.61 6.14
N GLY A 85 -18.27 -7.88 6.31
CA GLY A 85 -17.51 -8.68 5.38
C GLY A 85 -16.44 -9.52 6.04
N LEU A 86 -15.96 -10.52 5.29
CA LEU A 86 -14.82 -11.35 5.63
C LEU A 86 -13.80 -11.23 4.50
N ARG A 87 -12.59 -10.78 4.84
CA ARG A 87 -11.46 -10.72 3.91
C ARG A 87 -10.44 -11.80 4.22
N ILE A 88 -10.09 -12.57 3.21
CA ILE A 88 -9.03 -13.57 3.25
C ILE A 88 -7.97 -13.11 2.26
N THR A 89 -6.77 -12.82 2.76
CA THR A 89 -5.61 -12.49 1.92
C THR A 89 -4.67 -13.67 1.86
N SER A 90 -4.08 -13.91 0.69
CA SER A 90 -3.03 -14.90 0.49
C SER A 90 -1.89 -14.20 -0.23
N GLN A 91 -0.81 -13.93 0.52
CA GLN A 91 0.38 -13.26 0.00
C GLN A 91 1.45 -14.30 -0.28
N ARG A 92 1.97 -14.29 -1.50
CA ARG A 92 3.11 -15.08 -1.92
C ARG A 92 4.29 -14.14 -2.13
N ALA A 93 5.43 -14.46 -1.50
CA ALA A 93 6.69 -13.78 -1.71
C ALA A 93 7.69 -14.78 -2.31
N ASP A 94 8.10 -14.51 -3.54
CA ASP A 94 9.13 -15.28 -4.23
C ASP A 94 10.46 -14.54 -4.02
N TYR A 95 11.40 -15.18 -3.32
CA TYR A 95 12.76 -14.67 -3.16
C TYR A 95 13.64 -15.21 -4.28
N SER A 96 14.39 -14.35 -4.95
CA SER A 96 15.35 -14.69 -5.99
C SER A 96 16.70 -14.09 -5.64
N GLY A 97 17.67 -14.93 -5.34
CA GLY A 97 19.02 -14.54 -4.94
C GLY A 97 20.08 -15.52 -5.47
N SER A 98 21.32 -15.39 -4.99
CA SER A 98 22.47 -16.18 -5.43
C SER A 98 22.32 -17.67 -5.11
N GLY A 99 21.66 -18.03 -4.00
CA GLY A 99 21.37 -19.41 -3.61
C GLY A 99 20.13 -20.03 -4.27
N GLY A 100 19.43 -19.31 -5.16
CA GLY A 100 18.28 -19.80 -5.91
C GLY A 100 16.96 -19.09 -5.58
N ASN A 101 15.86 -19.67 -6.09
CA ASN A 101 14.53 -19.12 -5.95
C ASN A 101 13.70 -19.89 -4.94
N VAL A 102 13.15 -19.20 -3.96
CA VAL A 102 12.26 -19.77 -2.94
C VAL A 102 10.94 -19.05 -2.93
N SER A 103 9.86 -19.80 -2.79
CA SER A 103 8.51 -19.29 -2.79
C SER A 103 7.79 -19.64 -1.50
N ASN A 104 7.31 -18.64 -0.79
CA ASN A 104 6.52 -18.80 0.42
C ASN A 104 5.14 -18.18 0.25
N ARG A 105 4.15 -18.75 0.92
CA ARG A 105 2.78 -18.24 0.94
C ARG A 105 2.24 -18.21 2.35
N LEU A 106 1.74 -17.06 2.76
CA LEU A 106 1.02 -16.90 4.02
C LEU A 106 -0.40 -16.39 3.78
N GLY A 107 -1.31 -16.83 4.63
CA GLY A 107 -2.70 -16.40 4.64
C GLY A 107 -3.02 -15.54 5.86
N ASN A 108 -3.99 -14.64 5.71
CA ASN A 108 -4.57 -13.88 6.79
C ASN A 108 -6.07 -13.75 6.58
N THR A 109 -6.87 -13.94 7.66
CA THR A 109 -8.32 -13.81 7.60
C THR A 109 -8.77 -12.78 8.61
N LYS A 110 -9.59 -11.80 8.19
CA LYS A 110 -10.09 -10.73 9.04
C LYS A 110 -11.53 -10.37 8.71
N GLY A 111 -12.37 -10.26 9.75
CA GLY A 111 -13.70 -9.66 9.66
C GLY A 111 -13.60 -8.14 9.55
N ASN A 112 -14.52 -7.52 8.83
CA ASN A 112 -14.58 -6.08 8.65
C ASN A 112 -16.03 -5.58 8.46
N ILE A 113 -16.20 -4.25 8.52
CA ILE A 113 -17.40 -3.56 8.03
C ILE A 113 -16.97 -2.83 6.77
N GLY A 114 -17.54 -3.21 5.61
CA GLY A 114 -17.26 -2.60 4.31
C GLY A 114 -18.01 -1.29 4.10
N SER A 115 -19.25 -1.21 4.59
CA SER A 115 -20.09 -0.02 4.44
C SER A 115 -21.13 0.07 5.55
N PHE A 116 -21.47 1.31 5.90
CA PHE A 116 -22.66 1.70 6.63
C PHE A 116 -23.28 2.89 5.93
N SER A 117 -24.60 2.95 5.79
CA SER A 117 -25.29 4.05 5.14
C SER A 117 -26.65 4.35 5.76
N MET A 118 -26.98 5.63 5.82
CA MET A 118 -28.29 6.16 6.17
C MET A 118 -28.67 7.17 5.09
N VAL A 119 -29.80 6.97 4.44
CA VAL A 119 -30.30 7.86 3.39
C VAL A 119 -31.74 8.24 3.72
N TYR A 120 -31.97 9.55 3.75
CA TYR A 120 -33.31 10.13 3.76
C TYR A 120 -33.65 10.61 2.36
N ALA A 121 -34.74 10.09 1.80
CA ALA A 121 -35.22 10.46 0.48
C ALA A 121 -36.67 11.00 0.58
N ASN A 122 -36.90 12.17 0.00
CA ASN A 122 -38.22 12.81 -0.03
C ASN A 122 -38.46 13.46 -1.40
N GLY A 123 -39.32 12.86 -2.20
CA GLY A 123 -39.60 13.32 -3.56
C GLY A 123 -38.34 13.31 -4.44
N ASN A 124 -37.95 14.49 -4.91
CA ASN A 124 -36.78 14.64 -5.80
C ASN A 124 -35.46 14.87 -5.06
N PHE A 125 -35.48 14.98 -3.75
CA PHE A 125 -34.30 15.30 -2.94
C PHE A 125 -33.90 14.11 -2.05
N ALA A 126 -32.61 13.86 -1.93
CA ALA A 126 -32.08 12.90 -1.00
C ALA A 126 -30.81 13.43 -0.32
N VAL A 127 -30.67 13.11 0.97
CA VAL A 127 -29.46 13.33 1.75
C VAL A 127 -29.04 12.02 2.39
N GLY A 128 -27.74 11.84 2.59
CA GLY A 128 -27.21 10.65 3.22
C GLY A 128 -25.95 10.90 4.00
N PHE A 129 -25.78 10.07 5.00
CA PHE A 129 -24.54 9.89 5.75
C PHE A 129 -24.10 8.44 5.59
N GLY A 130 -22.81 8.21 5.42
CA GLY A 130 -22.28 6.85 5.28
C GLY A 130 -20.82 6.74 5.68
N MET A 131 -20.39 5.49 5.80
CA MET A 131 -18.99 5.10 5.89
C MET A 131 -18.75 4.00 4.87
N ASN A 132 -17.75 4.19 4.01
CA ASN A 132 -17.32 3.20 3.04
C ASN A 132 -15.82 2.90 3.23
N ARG A 133 -15.46 1.62 3.25
CA ARG A 133 -14.06 1.21 3.23
C ARG A 133 -13.50 1.33 1.83
N LEU A 134 -12.43 2.11 1.68
CA LEU A 134 -11.76 2.34 0.39
C LEU A 134 -10.54 1.45 0.18
N ALA A 135 -9.81 1.13 1.27
CA ALA A 135 -8.67 0.22 1.23
C ALA A 135 -8.56 -0.58 2.53
N ASP A 136 -7.92 -1.75 2.42
CA ASP A 136 -7.63 -2.64 3.54
C ASP A 136 -6.23 -3.22 3.34
N PHE A 137 -5.34 -3.00 4.32
CA PHE A 137 -3.92 -3.32 4.28
C PHE A 137 -3.56 -4.58 5.06
N ASN A 138 -4.55 -5.36 5.51
CA ASN A 138 -4.30 -6.55 6.30
C ASN A 138 -3.64 -7.66 5.47
N GLY A 139 -2.41 -8.02 5.82
CA GLY A 139 -1.64 -9.03 5.12
C GLY A 139 -0.50 -9.59 5.96
N ARG A 140 0.05 -10.72 5.50
CA ARG A 140 1.27 -11.34 6.03
C ARG A 140 2.05 -11.93 4.88
N SER A 141 3.35 -11.64 4.84
CA SER A 141 4.27 -12.23 3.86
C SER A 141 5.53 -12.74 4.54
N ARG A 142 6.16 -13.72 3.94
CA ARG A 142 7.43 -14.28 4.37
C ARG A 142 8.25 -14.60 3.13
N ALA A 143 9.45 -14.03 3.05
CA ALA A 143 10.42 -14.29 2.00
C ALA A 143 11.66 -14.92 2.65
N ILE A 144 12.19 -15.98 2.07
CA ILE A 144 13.36 -16.70 2.58
C ILE A 144 14.37 -16.82 1.45
N GLY A 145 15.60 -16.37 1.71
CA GLY A 145 16.75 -16.57 0.82
C GLY A 145 17.64 -17.72 1.28
N TYR A 146 18.50 -18.21 0.39
CA TYR A 146 19.42 -19.28 0.67
C TYR A 146 20.79 -18.99 0.06
N GLY A 147 21.84 -19.11 0.90
CA GLY A 147 23.21 -19.04 0.45
C GLY A 147 23.63 -17.68 -0.09
N GLU A 148 23.08 -16.62 0.47
CA GLU A 148 23.47 -15.25 0.14
C GLU A 148 24.85 -14.93 0.74
N GLN A 149 25.64 -14.10 0.06
CA GLN A 149 26.99 -13.72 0.51
C GLN A 149 27.04 -12.30 1.07
N PHE A 150 25.97 -11.51 0.90
CA PHE A 150 25.84 -10.15 1.37
C PHE A 150 24.95 -10.09 2.60
N SER A 151 25.47 -9.52 3.69
CA SER A 151 24.71 -9.26 4.92
C SER A 151 24.12 -7.86 4.94
N ILE A 152 23.04 -7.65 5.68
CA ILE A 152 22.58 -6.31 6.03
C ILE A 152 23.65 -5.53 6.82
N GLY A 153 24.55 -6.23 7.55
CA GLY A 153 25.68 -5.64 8.23
C GLY A 153 26.62 -4.91 7.27
N ASP A 154 26.83 -5.43 6.04
CA ASP A 154 27.70 -4.80 5.04
C ASP A 154 27.09 -3.46 4.55
N MET A 155 25.76 -3.36 4.49
CA MET A 155 25.10 -2.08 4.22
C MET A 155 25.26 -1.10 5.38
N PHE A 156 25.13 -1.57 6.61
CA PHE A 156 25.23 -0.71 7.79
C PHE A 156 26.63 -0.13 7.99
N VAL A 157 27.69 -0.88 7.68
CA VAL A 157 29.06 -0.35 7.76
C VAL A 157 29.28 0.77 6.75
N GLU A 158 28.68 0.68 5.57
CA GLU A 158 28.72 1.74 4.57
C GLU A 158 27.91 2.99 4.96
N GLN A 159 26.74 2.80 5.57
CA GLN A 159 25.93 3.90 6.10
C GLN A 159 26.66 4.72 7.17
N LEU A 160 27.48 4.07 7.98
CA LEU A 160 28.20 4.69 9.08
C LEU A 160 29.60 5.19 8.70
N TYR A 161 30.00 5.06 7.43
CA TYR A 161 31.28 5.56 6.95
C TYR A 161 31.50 7.04 7.33
N GLY A 162 32.66 7.34 7.96
CA GLY A 162 33.01 8.68 8.39
C GLY A 162 32.40 9.13 9.73
N ILE A 163 31.50 8.34 10.33
CA ILE A 163 30.90 8.65 11.65
C ILE A 163 31.78 8.05 12.75
N PRO A 164 32.32 8.84 13.69
CA PRO A 164 33.16 8.32 14.78
C PRO A 164 32.40 7.32 15.67
N ALA A 165 33.04 6.21 16.02
CA ALA A 165 32.47 5.18 16.89
C ALA A 165 32.03 5.71 18.26
N SER A 166 32.75 6.71 18.80
CA SER A 166 32.37 7.41 20.04
C SER A 166 31.01 8.14 19.96
N ASN A 167 30.53 8.44 18.76
CA ASN A 167 29.27 9.16 18.55
C ASN A 167 28.06 8.24 18.44
N ILE A 168 28.28 6.93 18.23
CA ILE A 168 27.23 5.94 17.98
C ILE A 168 27.19 4.84 19.04
N GLY A 169 28.11 4.86 20.03
CA GLY A 169 28.07 3.96 21.19
C GLY A 169 26.85 4.22 22.08
N ALA A 170 26.59 3.29 22.99
CA ALA A 170 25.56 3.38 24.01
C ALA A 170 26.21 3.66 25.38
N PRO A 171 26.43 4.93 25.78
CA PRO A 171 26.96 5.24 27.10
C PRO A 171 25.92 4.89 28.18
N GLU A 172 26.38 4.41 29.35
CA GLU A 172 25.51 3.97 30.46
C GLU A 172 24.48 5.04 30.88
N ASN A 173 24.84 6.32 30.75
CA ASN A 173 23.98 7.43 31.19
C ASN A 173 22.92 7.85 30.18
N ASP A 174 23.06 7.51 28.89
CA ASP A 174 22.12 7.87 27.84
C ASP A 174 22.29 6.94 26.63
N ILE A 175 21.65 5.79 26.68
CA ILE A 175 21.72 4.76 25.63
C ILE A 175 21.14 5.22 24.29
N TYR A 176 20.27 6.23 24.29
CA TYR A 176 19.62 6.76 23.10
C TYR A 176 20.30 7.99 22.49
N GLN A 177 21.41 8.48 23.08
CA GLN A 177 22.09 9.71 22.61
C GLN A 177 22.44 9.67 21.12
N ALA A 178 22.89 8.53 20.62
CA ALA A 178 23.24 8.35 19.22
C ALA A 178 22.03 8.53 18.29
N PHE A 179 20.88 8.01 18.68
CA PHE A 179 19.65 8.10 17.88
C PHE A 179 19.08 9.52 17.80
N PHE A 180 19.25 10.33 18.84
CA PHE A 180 18.86 11.74 18.82
C PHE A 180 19.83 12.62 18.02
N ARG A 181 21.08 12.18 17.85
CA ARG A 181 22.12 12.91 17.09
C ARG A 181 21.98 12.68 15.58
N TYR A 182 21.52 11.50 15.18
CA TYR A 182 21.49 11.08 13.78
C TYR A 182 20.07 10.79 13.29
N PRO A 183 19.78 11.06 12.00
CA PRO A 183 18.45 10.83 11.43
C PRO A 183 18.08 9.33 11.42
N PRO A 184 16.77 8.98 11.44
CA PRO A 184 16.30 7.59 11.48
C PRO A 184 16.84 6.67 10.38
N LYS A 185 17.25 7.20 9.24
CA LYS A 185 17.90 6.41 8.18
C LYS A 185 19.20 5.72 8.61
N LEU A 186 19.89 6.25 9.61
CA LEU A 186 21.13 5.68 10.15
C LEU A 186 20.90 4.78 11.37
N TRP A 187 19.67 4.69 11.87
CA TRP A 187 19.37 3.95 13.09
C TRP A 187 19.66 2.45 12.98
N GLY A 188 19.47 1.84 11.79
CA GLY A 188 19.83 0.45 11.54
C GLY A 188 21.33 0.19 11.77
N GLY A 189 22.18 1.07 11.24
CA GLY A 189 23.63 1.01 11.45
C GLY A 189 24.00 1.21 12.92
N ILE A 190 23.40 2.18 13.60
CA ILE A 190 23.65 2.44 15.04
C ILE A 190 23.25 1.21 15.88
N LEU A 191 22.08 0.62 15.62
CA LEU A 191 21.63 -0.62 16.26
C LEU A 191 22.62 -1.77 16.04
N GLY A 192 23.09 -1.95 14.80
CA GLY A 192 24.07 -2.99 14.44
C GLY A 192 25.37 -2.82 15.20
N TYR A 193 25.89 -1.60 15.29
CA TYR A 193 27.09 -1.30 16.07
C TYR A 193 26.89 -1.58 17.57
N GLN A 194 25.81 -1.06 18.16
CA GLN A 194 25.51 -1.23 19.59
C GLN A 194 25.21 -2.69 19.97
N ALA A 195 24.64 -3.46 19.05
CA ALA A 195 24.39 -4.90 19.22
C ALA A 195 25.62 -5.78 18.90
N GLY A 196 26.78 -5.17 18.53
CA GLY A 196 28.01 -5.90 18.26
C GLY A 196 28.00 -6.71 16.96
N LEU A 197 27.29 -6.25 15.93
CA LEU A 197 27.30 -6.89 14.62
C LEU A 197 28.58 -6.61 13.82
N PHE A 198 29.26 -5.51 14.10
CA PHE A 198 30.48 -5.07 13.43
C PHE A 198 31.28 -4.12 14.30
N ASP A 199 32.59 -4.00 13.98
CA ASP A 199 33.57 -3.25 14.75
C ASP A 199 34.16 -2.10 13.94
N PRO A 200 34.69 -1.03 14.61
CA PRO A 200 35.48 -0.01 13.94
C PRO A 200 36.81 -0.60 13.46
N VAL A 201 37.22 -0.23 12.26
CA VAL A 201 38.53 -0.62 11.70
C VAL A 201 39.64 0.11 12.44
N ALA A 202 40.61 -0.63 12.97
CA ALA A 202 41.74 -0.08 13.70
C ALA A 202 42.56 0.91 12.82
N GLY A 203 42.95 2.04 13.41
CA GLY A 203 43.72 3.08 12.72
C GLY A 203 42.88 4.07 11.90
N THR A 204 41.57 3.89 11.81
CA THR A 204 40.65 4.84 11.20
C THR A 204 39.97 5.74 12.22
N GLY A 205 39.47 6.91 11.83
CA GLY A 205 38.85 7.89 12.73
C GLY A 205 39.84 8.71 13.56
N GLY A 206 41.16 8.61 13.27
CA GLY A 206 42.23 9.35 13.92
C GLY A 206 42.87 10.41 13.01
N PRO A 207 43.93 11.10 13.49
CA PRO A 207 44.58 12.18 12.74
C PRO A 207 45.11 11.78 11.37
N ASP A 208 45.59 10.54 11.21
CA ASP A 208 46.18 10.03 9.96
C ASP A 208 45.14 9.52 8.97
N GLN A 209 44.00 8.99 9.46
CA GLN A 209 42.83 8.59 8.68
C GLN A 209 41.56 9.12 9.36
N PRO A 210 41.14 10.35 9.05
CA PRO A 210 40.06 11.01 9.77
C PRO A 210 38.68 10.36 9.54
N SER A 211 38.51 9.63 8.41
CA SER A 211 37.24 8.93 8.13
C SER A 211 37.19 7.59 8.84
N GLN A 212 36.29 7.45 9.82
CA GLN A 212 36.03 6.18 10.49
C GLN A 212 35.47 5.16 9.50
N GLN A 213 36.02 3.94 9.56
CA GLN A 213 35.53 2.78 8.81
C GLN A 213 35.07 1.69 9.78
N TYR A 214 34.18 0.84 9.32
CA TYR A 214 33.66 -0.30 10.06
C TYR A 214 33.82 -1.57 9.24
N THR A 215 33.80 -2.73 9.90
CA THR A 215 33.92 -4.04 9.26
C THR A 215 33.08 -5.10 9.96
N THR A 216 32.43 -5.93 9.17
CA THR A 216 31.69 -7.11 9.62
C THR A 216 32.59 -8.33 9.82
N GLN A 217 33.88 -8.29 9.42
CA GLN A 217 34.78 -9.46 9.34
C GLN A 217 35.01 -10.18 10.67
N GLY A 218 34.84 -9.50 11.80
CA GLY A 218 34.88 -10.14 13.13
C GLY A 218 33.71 -11.08 13.37
N MET A 219 32.56 -10.81 12.74
CA MET A 219 31.32 -11.55 12.89
C MET A 219 30.98 -12.41 11.68
N ILE A 220 31.20 -11.88 10.47
CA ILE A 220 30.87 -12.50 9.19
C ILE A 220 32.12 -12.49 8.32
N GLN A 221 32.73 -13.66 8.08
CA GLN A 221 33.91 -13.75 7.24
C GLN A 221 33.53 -13.78 5.75
N PRO A 222 34.38 -13.27 4.84
CA PRO A 222 34.15 -13.35 3.41
C PRO A 222 33.87 -14.80 2.96
N GLY A 223 32.81 -14.98 2.16
CA GLY A 223 32.39 -16.30 1.69
C GLY A 223 31.47 -17.07 2.63
N THR A 224 31.11 -16.51 3.80
CA THR A 224 30.07 -17.08 4.67
C THR A 224 28.73 -17.05 3.93
N LEU A 225 28.06 -18.20 3.88
CA LEU A 225 26.71 -18.29 3.33
C LEU A 225 25.67 -17.97 4.41
N LEU A 226 24.79 -17.05 4.08
CA LEU A 226 23.72 -16.54 4.93
C LEU A 226 22.35 -17.00 4.44
N TYR A 227 21.42 -17.11 5.36
CA TYR A 227 20.03 -17.48 5.13
C TYR A 227 19.13 -16.32 5.57
N PRO A 228 18.93 -15.31 4.71
CA PRO A 228 18.09 -14.17 5.04
C PRO A 228 16.61 -14.55 5.01
N GLU A 229 15.86 -13.99 5.93
CA GLU A 229 14.41 -14.08 5.99
C GLU A 229 13.80 -12.71 6.26
N LEU A 230 12.80 -12.32 5.49
CA LEU A 230 11.94 -11.17 5.78
C LEU A 230 10.53 -11.64 6.07
N TYR A 231 10.10 -11.48 7.30
CA TYR A 231 8.70 -11.60 7.70
C TYR A 231 8.08 -10.20 7.81
N ARG A 232 6.99 -9.97 7.07
CA ARG A 232 6.24 -8.71 7.09
C ARG A 232 4.79 -8.95 7.47
N ARG A 233 4.30 -8.19 8.43
CA ARG A 233 2.89 -8.13 8.80
C ARG A 233 2.39 -6.72 8.63
N THR A 234 1.32 -6.55 7.85
CA THR A 234 0.64 -5.28 7.67
C THR A 234 -0.78 -5.33 8.21
N SER A 235 -1.28 -4.21 8.70
CA SER A 235 -2.67 -4.04 9.08
C SER A 235 -3.07 -2.58 8.92
N GLY A 236 -4.37 -2.34 8.74
CA GLY A 236 -4.88 -0.99 8.63
C GLY A 236 -5.91 -0.84 7.53
N THR A 237 -6.45 0.36 7.40
CA THR A 237 -7.56 0.66 6.50
C THR A 237 -7.57 2.13 6.09
N VAL A 238 -8.19 2.41 4.95
CA VAL A 238 -8.71 3.74 4.61
C VAL A 238 -10.22 3.65 4.63
N ASN A 239 -10.86 4.33 5.56
CA ASN A 239 -12.30 4.48 5.63
C ASN A 239 -12.68 5.90 5.19
N GLU A 240 -13.81 6.06 4.52
CA GLU A 240 -14.34 7.35 4.13
C GLU A 240 -15.71 7.54 4.73
N TYR A 241 -15.85 8.54 5.58
CA TYR A 241 -17.12 9.03 6.09
C TYR A 241 -17.65 10.07 5.11
N THR A 242 -18.90 9.91 4.69
CA THR A 242 -19.51 10.70 3.62
C THR A 242 -20.73 11.45 4.10
N ILE A 243 -20.84 12.73 3.74
CA ILE A 243 -22.06 13.52 3.83
C ILE A 243 -22.42 13.87 2.39
N SER A 244 -23.58 13.37 1.94
CA SER A 244 -23.97 13.44 0.53
C SER A 244 -25.35 14.10 0.39
N GLY A 245 -25.53 14.86 -0.70
CA GLY A 245 -26.81 15.40 -1.11
C GLY A 245 -27.00 15.27 -2.60
N GLY A 246 -28.25 15.05 -3.02
CA GLY A 246 -28.55 14.93 -4.45
C GLY A 246 -29.98 15.37 -4.79
N TYR A 247 -30.16 15.70 -6.07
CA TYR A 247 -31.44 16.12 -6.60
C TYR A 247 -31.75 15.45 -7.93
N ASN A 248 -32.99 15.02 -8.07
CA ASN A 248 -33.54 14.37 -9.27
C ASN A 248 -34.40 15.36 -10.05
N PHE A 249 -33.98 15.69 -11.28
CA PHE A 249 -34.73 16.54 -12.19
C PHE A 249 -35.58 15.68 -13.12
N LYS A 250 -36.85 15.47 -12.76
CA LYS A 250 -37.88 14.79 -13.57
C LYS A 250 -37.50 13.40 -14.06
N ASP A 251 -36.73 12.65 -13.28
CA ASP A 251 -36.20 11.32 -13.62
C ASP A 251 -35.35 11.27 -14.91
N ILE A 252 -34.86 12.43 -15.36
CA ILE A 252 -34.00 12.57 -16.54
C ILE A 252 -32.55 12.89 -16.13
N LEU A 253 -32.37 13.86 -15.22
CA LEU A 253 -31.05 14.27 -14.76
C LEU A 253 -30.98 14.15 -13.24
N TYR A 254 -29.99 13.43 -12.79
CA TYR A 254 -29.64 13.25 -11.39
C TYR A 254 -28.31 13.92 -11.12
N VAL A 255 -28.23 14.75 -10.10
CA VAL A 255 -26.98 15.41 -9.67
C VAL A 255 -26.75 15.18 -8.21
N GLY A 256 -25.49 15.20 -7.79
CA GLY A 256 -25.15 15.04 -6.39
C GLY A 256 -23.75 15.53 -6.07
N ALA A 257 -23.54 15.78 -4.79
CA ALA A 257 -22.25 16.12 -4.21
C ALA A 257 -22.04 15.38 -2.90
N THR A 258 -20.79 15.06 -2.60
CA THR A 258 -20.35 14.40 -1.36
C THR A 258 -19.14 15.12 -0.80
N LEU A 259 -19.21 15.48 0.49
CA LEU A 259 -18.04 15.77 1.29
C LEU A 259 -17.53 14.45 1.90
N GLY A 260 -16.30 14.05 1.56
CA GLY A 260 -15.64 12.87 2.10
C GLY A 260 -14.62 13.26 3.15
N ILE A 261 -14.68 12.59 4.30
CA ILE A 261 -13.69 12.68 5.39
C ILE A 261 -13.04 11.31 5.48
N GLN A 262 -11.76 11.22 5.17
CA GLN A 262 -11.01 9.97 5.23
C GLN A 262 -10.28 9.82 6.54
N ASP A 263 -10.34 8.61 7.10
CA ASP A 263 -9.58 8.14 8.24
C ASP A 263 -8.64 7.05 7.76
N ILE A 264 -7.34 7.25 7.99
CA ILE A 264 -6.26 6.38 7.54
C ILE A 264 -5.56 5.83 8.77
N TYR A 265 -5.43 4.53 8.81
CA TYR A 265 -4.61 3.82 9.78
C TYR A 265 -3.80 2.75 9.08
N TYR A 266 -2.50 2.71 9.33
CA TYR A 266 -1.58 1.72 8.78
C TYR A 266 -0.52 1.33 9.80
N ASN A 267 -0.32 0.03 9.93
CA ASN A 267 0.72 -0.57 10.76
C ASN A 267 1.52 -1.56 9.92
N ARG A 268 2.85 -1.47 9.99
CA ARG A 268 3.78 -2.43 9.42
C ARG A 268 4.74 -2.90 10.51
N PHE A 269 4.83 -4.20 10.66
CA PHE A 269 5.84 -4.86 11.48
C PHE A 269 6.67 -5.75 10.56
N ASP A 270 7.96 -5.47 10.50
CA ASP A 270 8.94 -6.25 9.75
C ASP A 270 9.94 -6.87 10.73
N THR A 271 10.20 -8.17 10.59
CA THR A 271 11.35 -8.85 11.16
C THR A 271 12.23 -9.30 10.01
N TYR A 272 13.41 -8.74 9.90
CA TYR A 272 14.45 -9.25 9.04
C TYR A 272 15.43 -10.07 9.88
N SER A 273 15.81 -11.23 9.39
CA SER A 273 16.79 -12.07 10.08
C SER A 273 17.79 -12.66 9.09
N GLU A 274 19.00 -12.90 9.56
CA GLU A 274 20.03 -13.68 8.88
C GLU A 274 20.53 -14.75 9.83
N ALA A 275 20.79 -15.93 9.31
CA ALA A 275 21.41 -17.02 10.06
C ALA A 275 22.51 -17.66 9.21
N THR A 276 23.49 -18.28 9.88
CA THR A 276 24.51 -19.09 9.23
C THR A 276 24.57 -20.47 9.86
N THR A 277 24.96 -21.48 9.07
CA THR A 277 25.25 -22.83 9.56
C THR A 277 26.73 -23.03 9.92
N VAL A 278 27.57 -22.04 9.69
CA VAL A 278 29.01 -22.08 9.92
C VAL A 278 29.31 -21.76 11.37
N THR A 279 29.97 -22.66 12.08
CA THR A 279 30.23 -22.53 13.53
C THR A 279 31.55 -21.84 13.89
N ASN A 280 32.40 -21.55 12.90
CA ASN A 280 33.69 -20.88 13.09
C ASN A 280 33.68 -19.37 12.80
N VAL A 281 32.50 -18.79 12.59
CA VAL A 281 32.29 -17.35 12.49
C VAL A 281 31.66 -16.80 13.78
N GLY A 282 31.78 -15.50 14.02
CA GLY A 282 31.22 -14.87 15.23
C GLY A 282 29.70 -14.83 15.25
N LEU A 283 29.06 -14.60 14.10
CA LEU A 283 27.60 -14.54 13.96
C LEU A 283 26.98 -15.95 13.96
N HIS A 284 25.99 -16.18 14.81
CA HIS A 284 25.06 -17.29 14.72
C HIS A 284 23.79 -16.88 13.96
N SER A 285 23.14 -15.83 14.43
CA SER A 285 21.99 -15.23 13.76
C SER A 285 21.79 -13.77 14.21
N LEU A 286 21.13 -12.98 13.37
CA LEU A 286 20.67 -11.66 13.73
C LEU A 286 19.17 -11.51 13.46
N PHE A 287 18.53 -10.65 14.24
CA PHE A 287 17.13 -10.23 14.04
C PHE A 287 17.08 -8.72 14.09
N TYR A 288 16.46 -8.12 13.07
CA TYR A 288 16.19 -6.69 13.01
C TYR A 288 14.69 -6.47 12.90
N ASP A 289 14.09 -6.06 14.01
CA ASP A 289 12.67 -5.76 14.12
C ASP A 289 12.43 -4.28 13.87
N GLN A 290 11.38 -3.98 13.11
CA GLN A 290 10.96 -2.62 12.77
C GLN A 290 9.46 -2.48 12.90
N ASN A 291 9.02 -1.45 13.59
CA ASN A 291 7.61 -1.06 13.71
C ASN A 291 7.39 0.29 13.05
N LEU A 292 6.43 0.35 12.16
CA LEU A 292 5.94 1.57 11.55
C LEU A 292 4.45 1.69 11.80
N ARG A 293 4.04 2.80 12.43
CA ARG A 293 2.62 3.13 12.64
C ARG A 293 2.32 4.46 12.00
N MET A 294 1.29 4.50 11.17
CA MET A 294 0.87 5.71 10.48
C MET A 294 -0.63 5.89 10.70
N SER A 295 -1.01 7.11 11.05
CA SER A 295 -2.42 7.51 11.17
C SER A 295 -2.62 8.88 10.53
N GLY A 296 -3.80 9.10 9.95
CA GLY A 296 -4.07 10.37 9.31
C GLY A 296 -5.54 10.60 9.04
N ALA A 297 -5.86 11.88 8.86
CA ALA A 297 -7.19 12.31 8.46
C ALA A 297 -7.10 13.22 7.24
N GLY A 298 -8.07 13.10 6.33
CA GLY A 298 -8.10 13.89 5.11
C GLY A 298 -9.50 14.25 4.67
N VAL A 299 -9.59 15.24 3.80
CA VAL A 299 -10.87 15.70 3.25
C VAL A 299 -10.81 15.78 1.73
N ASN A 300 -11.94 15.46 1.10
CA ASN A 300 -12.14 15.59 -0.34
C ASN A 300 -13.58 15.99 -0.68
N LEU A 301 -13.77 16.42 -1.92
CA LEU A 301 -15.06 16.74 -2.48
C LEU A 301 -15.30 15.87 -3.72
N LYS A 302 -16.51 15.33 -3.84
CA LYS A 302 -16.96 14.61 -5.02
C LYS A 302 -18.21 15.27 -5.59
N VAL A 303 -18.27 15.33 -6.89
CA VAL A 303 -19.46 15.80 -7.62
C VAL A 303 -19.79 14.80 -8.70
N GLY A 304 -21.07 14.62 -8.97
CA GLY A 304 -21.50 13.68 -9.99
C GLY A 304 -22.82 14.04 -10.63
N ALA A 305 -22.98 13.53 -11.83
CA ALA A 305 -24.23 13.63 -12.60
C ALA A 305 -24.52 12.28 -13.28
N THR A 306 -25.81 11.97 -13.41
CA THR A 306 -26.28 10.84 -14.22
C THR A 306 -27.46 11.32 -15.05
N VAL A 307 -27.42 11.08 -16.35
CA VAL A 307 -28.53 11.40 -17.26
C VAL A 307 -29.19 10.10 -17.74
N ARG A 308 -30.52 10.12 -17.81
CA ARG A 308 -31.37 9.04 -18.31
C ARG A 308 -32.14 9.52 -19.56
N PRO A 309 -31.47 9.53 -20.72
CA PRO A 309 -32.07 10.09 -21.94
C PRO A 309 -33.29 9.29 -22.41
N VAL A 310 -33.29 8.00 -22.13
CA VAL A 310 -34.42 7.08 -22.36
C VAL A 310 -34.57 6.13 -21.16
N PRO A 311 -35.75 5.54 -20.94
CA PRO A 311 -36.00 4.74 -19.73
C PRO A 311 -35.04 3.58 -19.46
N TRP A 312 -34.45 3.04 -20.50
CA TRP A 312 -33.55 1.90 -20.41
C TRP A 312 -32.06 2.25 -20.39
N LEU A 313 -31.66 3.51 -20.65
CA LEU A 313 -30.25 3.94 -20.75
C LEU A 313 -29.92 4.98 -19.69
N ARG A 314 -28.80 4.80 -18.99
CA ARG A 314 -28.21 5.79 -18.07
C ARG A 314 -26.74 6.00 -18.43
N ILE A 315 -26.30 7.25 -18.33
CA ILE A 315 -24.91 7.68 -18.53
C ILE A 315 -24.53 8.50 -17.30
N GLY A 316 -23.51 8.08 -16.57
CA GLY A 316 -23.02 8.71 -15.36
C GLY A 316 -21.61 9.25 -15.53
N VAL A 317 -21.32 10.37 -14.85
CA VAL A 317 -19.98 10.91 -14.71
C VAL A 317 -19.78 11.41 -13.28
N ALA A 318 -18.59 11.21 -12.73
CA ALA A 318 -18.23 11.74 -11.43
C ALA A 318 -16.78 12.22 -11.43
N TYR A 319 -16.51 13.30 -10.71
CA TYR A 319 -15.18 13.81 -10.45
C TYR A 319 -14.91 13.80 -8.94
N HIS A 320 -13.77 13.25 -8.55
CA HIS A 320 -13.28 13.29 -7.18
C HIS A 320 -12.05 14.20 -7.10
N SER A 321 -12.12 15.21 -6.26
CA SER A 321 -10.95 16.04 -5.97
C SER A 321 -9.83 15.20 -5.35
N PRO A 322 -8.60 15.69 -5.35
CA PRO A 322 -7.58 15.16 -4.43
C PRO A 322 -8.10 15.13 -3.00
N THR A 323 -7.58 14.19 -2.20
CA THR A 323 -7.72 14.23 -0.73
C THR A 323 -6.50 14.90 -0.15
N TRP A 324 -6.70 15.95 0.64
CA TRP A 324 -5.67 16.59 1.43
C TRP A 324 -5.63 15.91 2.79
N ILE A 325 -4.49 15.36 3.16
CA ILE A 325 -4.33 14.48 4.31
C ILE A 325 -3.22 15.04 5.20
N ASN A 326 -3.50 15.14 6.50
CA ASN A 326 -2.48 15.30 7.53
C ASN A 326 -2.17 13.91 8.09
N MET A 327 -0.88 13.54 8.14
CA MET A 327 -0.37 12.25 8.62
C MET A 327 0.49 12.44 9.85
N SER A 328 0.38 11.51 10.77
CA SER A 328 1.32 11.29 11.87
C SER A 328 1.92 9.90 11.71
N GLU A 329 3.23 9.82 11.91
CA GLU A 329 4.02 8.62 11.79
C GLU A 329 4.82 8.36 13.05
N GLU A 330 4.87 7.10 13.49
CA GLU A 330 5.74 6.62 14.54
C GLU A 330 6.59 5.46 14.00
N TYR A 331 7.89 5.54 14.27
CA TYR A 331 8.84 4.49 13.90
C TYR A 331 9.71 4.12 15.11
N ASP A 332 9.89 2.82 15.32
CA ASP A 332 10.85 2.23 16.27
C ASP A 332 11.45 0.94 15.70
N GLY A 333 12.63 0.59 16.19
CA GLY A 333 13.31 -0.64 15.79
C GLY A 333 14.16 -1.23 16.91
N ALA A 334 14.52 -2.50 16.76
CA ALA A 334 15.43 -3.20 17.67
C ALA A 334 16.28 -4.20 16.89
N MET A 335 17.50 -4.44 17.37
CA MET A 335 18.39 -5.46 16.83
C MET A 335 18.90 -6.38 17.89
N THR A 336 18.85 -7.69 17.60
CA THR A 336 19.45 -8.75 18.43
C THR A 336 20.43 -9.53 17.57
N VAL A 337 21.66 -9.64 18.05
CA VAL A 337 22.75 -10.39 17.38
C VAL A 337 23.15 -11.54 18.29
N PHE A 338 22.91 -12.79 17.90
CA PHE A 338 23.33 -13.98 18.61
C PHE A 338 24.72 -14.40 18.15
N TYR A 339 25.59 -14.68 19.10
CA TYR A 339 26.98 -15.06 18.84
C TYR A 339 27.14 -16.58 18.83
N THR A 340 28.06 -17.07 18.01
CA THR A 340 28.42 -18.51 17.99
C THR A 340 29.16 -18.91 19.27
N GLN A 341 29.96 -17.99 19.84
CA GLN A 341 30.64 -18.11 21.11
C GLN A 341 30.40 -16.85 21.93
N PRO A 342 30.29 -16.94 23.28
CA PRO A 342 30.08 -15.75 24.09
C PRO A 342 31.18 -14.69 23.89
N ILE A 343 30.74 -13.43 23.70
CA ILE A 343 31.62 -12.26 23.62
C ILE A 343 31.49 -11.47 24.92
N ALA A 344 32.62 -11.24 25.60
CA ALA A 344 32.65 -10.60 26.92
C ALA A 344 31.71 -11.25 27.96
N GLY A 345 31.41 -12.55 27.82
CA GLY A 345 30.52 -13.31 28.71
C GLY A 345 29.04 -13.25 28.34
N TYR A 346 28.67 -12.64 27.22
CA TYR A 346 27.30 -12.56 26.72
C TYR A 346 27.11 -13.43 25.47
N ASP A 347 25.99 -14.16 25.40
CA ASP A 347 25.62 -15.01 24.26
C ASP A 347 25.02 -14.20 23.11
N TYR A 348 24.58 -12.97 23.37
CA TYR A 348 24.01 -12.06 22.39
C TYR A 348 24.24 -10.59 22.74
N GLY A 349 24.19 -9.73 21.71
CA GLY A 349 24.07 -8.28 21.82
C GLY A 349 22.66 -7.81 21.46
N PHE A 350 22.21 -6.74 22.10
CA PHE A 350 20.88 -6.15 21.89
C PHE A 350 20.97 -4.63 21.92
N SER A 351 20.22 -3.99 21.05
CA SER A 351 19.97 -2.54 21.10
C SER A 351 18.57 -2.24 20.53
N ASP A 352 17.94 -1.20 21.05
CA ASP A 352 16.66 -0.67 20.58
C ASP A 352 16.72 0.85 20.36
N THR A 353 15.77 1.39 19.59
CA THR A 353 15.67 2.82 19.31
C THR A 353 14.63 3.50 20.19
N PRO A 354 14.74 4.81 20.43
CA PRO A 354 13.59 5.58 20.87
C PRO A 354 12.51 5.58 19.76
N ILE A 355 11.29 6.02 20.12
CA ILE A 355 10.22 6.22 19.13
C ILE A 355 10.48 7.53 18.39
N SER A 356 10.70 7.47 17.07
CA SER A 356 10.64 8.64 16.20
C SER A 356 9.19 9.01 15.93
N ARG A 357 8.89 10.31 15.90
CA ARG A 357 7.55 10.83 15.55
C ARG A 357 7.70 11.96 14.55
N ASP A 358 6.96 11.82 13.45
CA ASP A 358 6.92 12.81 12.37
C ASP A 358 5.47 13.14 12.00
N GLU A 359 5.25 14.42 11.66
CA GLU A 359 3.96 14.88 11.13
C GLU A 359 4.20 15.57 9.78
N TYR A 360 3.37 15.22 8.81
CA TYR A 360 3.47 15.77 7.47
C TYR A 360 2.15 15.76 6.73
N ASN A 361 2.08 16.54 5.67
CA ASN A 361 0.91 16.65 4.82
C ASN A 361 1.15 16.00 3.45
N MET A 362 0.15 15.30 2.95
CA MET A 362 0.18 14.73 1.61
C MET A 362 -1.12 14.97 0.86
N ARG A 363 -1.06 14.83 -0.46
CA ARG A 363 -2.18 14.99 -1.37
C ARG A 363 -2.27 13.79 -2.31
N THR A 364 -3.43 13.12 -2.31
CA THR A 364 -3.73 12.02 -3.24
C THR A 364 -4.05 12.56 -4.64
N PRO A 365 -4.10 11.71 -5.69
CA PRO A 365 -4.50 12.14 -7.02
C PRO A 365 -6.01 12.41 -7.11
N SER A 366 -6.40 13.23 -8.08
CA SER A 366 -7.79 13.35 -8.50
C SER A 366 -8.21 12.14 -9.35
N ARG A 367 -9.54 11.96 -9.54
CA ARG A 367 -10.13 10.86 -10.31
C ARG A 367 -11.29 11.35 -11.15
N LEU A 368 -11.43 10.74 -12.32
CA LEU A 368 -12.58 10.90 -13.20
C LEU A 368 -13.20 9.53 -13.44
N LEU A 369 -14.50 9.42 -13.20
CA LEU A 369 -15.28 8.21 -13.45
C LEU A 369 -16.34 8.51 -14.51
N ALA A 370 -16.52 7.60 -15.46
CA ALA A 370 -17.58 7.63 -16.45
C ALA A 370 -18.21 6.23 -16.53
N GLY A 371 -19.53 6.16 -16.66
CA GLY A 371 -20.22 4.88 -16.72
C GLY A 371 -21.44 4.95 -17.62
N ILE A 372 -21.77 3.82 -18.22
CA ILE A 372 -22.98 3.61 -19.00
C ILE A 372 -23.68 2.34 -18.51
N SER A 373 -25.00 2.40 -18.34
CA SER A 373 -25.77 1.20 -18.02
C SER A 373 -27.06 1.14 -18.81
N ALA A 374 -27.41 -0.09 -19.17
CA ALA A 374 -28.65 -0.40 -19.89
C ALA A 374 -29.51 -1.37 -19.08
N THR A 375 -30.79 -1.05 -18.93
CA THR A 375 -31.82 -1.93 -18.36
C THR A 375 -32.45 -2.75 -19.48
N ILE A 376 -32.44 -4.07 -19.35
CA ILE A 376 -32.97 -5.01 -20.34
C ILE A 376 -34.35 -5.47 -19.87
N GLY A 377 -35.39 -4.78 -20.34
CA GLY A 377 -36.77 -5.02 -19.89
C GLY A 377 -36.89 -4.97 -18.35
N SER A 378 -37.58 -5.96 -17.79
CA SER A 378 -37.70 -6.13 -16.35
C SER A 378 -36.73 -7.18 -15.79
N VAL A 379 -35.80 -7.70 -16.60
CA VAL A 379 -35.04 -8.91 -16.27
C VAL A 379 -33.56 -8.67 -15.97
N GLY A 380 -33.02 -7.48 -16.30
CA GLY A 380 -31.61 -7.29 -16.03
C GLY A 380 -31.06 -5.89 -16.29
N ILE A 381 -29.83 -5.71 -15.84
CA ILE A 381 -29.02 -4.50 -16.05
C ILE A 381 -27.62 -4.95 -16.50
N VAL A 382 -27.07 -4.24 -17.48
CA VAL A 382 -25.66 -4.32 -17.86
C VAL A 382 -25.03 -2.97 -17.60
N SER A 383 -23.85 -2.92 -16.99
CA SER A 383 -23.10 -1.69 -16.70
C SER A 383 -21.66 -1.81 -17.12
N LEU A 384 -21.11 -0.73 -17.67
CA LEU A 384 -19.70 -0.58 -18.01
C LEU A 384 -19.21 0.76 -17.48
N ASP A 385 -18.11 0.73 -16.73
CA ASP A 385 -17.49 1.89 -16.13
C ASP A 385 -16.04 2.02 -16.57
N TYR A 386 -15.61 3.26 -16.70
CA TYR A 386 -14.23 3.67 -16.90
C TYR A 386 -13.84 4.64 -15.80
N GLU A 387 -12.65 4.45 -15.22
CA GLU A 387 -12.05 5.35 -14.24
C GLU A 387 -10.63 5.69 -14.65
N ARG A 388 -10.27 6.97 -14.56
CA ARG A 388 -8.92 7.47 -14.74
C ARG A 388 -8.43 8.15 -13.48
N VAL A 389 -7.22 7.77 -13.04
CA VAL A 389 -6.55 8.30 -11.85
C VAL A 389 -5.19 8.86 -12.25
N TRP A 390 -4.86 10.08 -11.85
CA TRP A 390 -3.60 10.75 -12.20
C TRP A 390 -2.57 10.61 -11.08
N TYR A 391 -1.99 9.40 -10.89
CA TYR A 391 -1.03 9.12 -9.82
C TYR A 391 0.23 9.98 -9.89
N GLN A 392 0.65 10.48 -11.05
CA GLN A 392 1.76 11.41 -11.20
C GLN A 392 1.52 12.78 -10.52
N ASP A 393 0.30 13.08 -10.11
CA ASP A 393 -0.06 14.34 -9.44
C ASP A 393 -0.16 14.19 -7.91
N MET A 394 0.13 13.00 -7.37
CA MET A 394 0.36 12.80 -5.95
C MET A 394 1.56 13.65 -5.48
N LYS A 395 1.53 14.12 -4.25
CA LYS A 395 2.71 14.76 -3.67
C LYS A 395 2.63 14.87 -2.14
N TYR A 396 3.77 14.95 -1.51
CA TYR A 396 3.93 15.50 -0.16
C TYR A 396 3.87 17.02 -0.24
N THR A 397 3.15 17.65 0.68
CA THR A 397 2.95 19.12 0.68
C THR A 397 3.65 19.84 1.83
N SER A 398 4.22 19.09 2.78
CA SER A 398 5.10 19.61 3.81
C SER A 398 6.51 19.87 3.25
N ASP A 399 7.27 20.74 3.91
CA ASP A 399 8.68 20.98 3.60
C ASP A 399 9.54 19.74 3.87
N GLY A 400 10.67 19.62 3.18
CA GLY A 400 11.62 18.52 3.33
C GLY A 400 11.34 17.28 2.46
N PHE A 401 10.29 17.32 1.61
CA PHE A 401 9.92 16.21 0.72
C PHE A 401 10.18 16.49 -0.77
N GLN A 402 10.99 17.51 -1.09
CA GLN A 402 11.31 17.88 -2.47
C GLN A 402 11.97 16.72 -3.22
N ASP A 403 12.90 16.02 -2.57
CA ASP A 403 13.61 14.88 -3.15
C ASP A 403 12.66 13.74 -3.55
N ILE A 404 11.58 13.52 -2.80
CA ILE A 404 10.58 12.52 -3.12
C ILE A 404 9.65 13.01 -4.23
N ASN A 405 9.24 14.28 -4.19
CA ASN A 405 8.32 14.83 -5.18
C ASN A 405 8.96 15.01 -6.56
N GLU A 406 10.17 15.57 -6.60
CA GLU A 406 10.86 16.02 -7.82
C GLU A 406 11.96 15.06 -8.25
N GLY A 407 12.46 14.24 -7.32
CA GLY A 407 13.60 13.35 -7.52
C GLY A 407 14.93 14.05 -7.27
N THR A 408 15.97 13.24 -7.28
CA THR A 408 17.38 13.66 -7.20
C THR A 408 18.15 13.13 -8.40
N THR A 409 19.44 13.42 -8.50
CA THR A 409 20.29 12.81 -9.54
C THR A 409 20.35 11.28 -9.41
N ALA A 410 20.15 10.75 -8.20
CA ALA A 410 20.24 9.31 -7.90
C ALA A 410 18.86 8.61 -7.85
N THR A 411 17.79 9.33 -7.51
CA THR A 411 16.45 8.75 -7.30
C THR A 411 15.39 9.49 -8.10
N PRO A 412 14.51 8.76 -8.83
CA PRO A 412 13.46 9.39 -9.61
C PRO A 412 12.35 9.95 -8.70
N GLY A 413 11.78 11.09 -9.10
CA GLY A 413 10.64 11.69 -8.42
C GLY A 413 9.30 11.04 -8.74
N ILE A 414 8.25 11.45 -8.04
CA ILE A 414 6.89 10.89 -8.19
C ILE A 414 6.42 10.93 -9.66
N ARG A 415 6.65 12.04 -10.38
CA ARG A 415 6.22 12.18 -11.78
C ARG A 415 6.99 11.28 -12.75
N GLU A 416 8.18 10.87 -12.39
CA GLU A 416 9.00 9.95 -13.19
C GLU A 416 8.61 8.51 -12.94
N LEU A 417 8.30 8.17 -11.69
CA LEU A 417 7.90 6.82 -11.27
C LEU A 417 6.48 6.47 -11.70
N TYR A 418 5.53 7.42 -11.54
CA TYR A 418 4.11 7.12 -11.72
C TYR A 418 3.49 7.83 -12.92
N GLY A 419 2.51 7.16 -13.51
CA GLY A 419 1.70 7.65 -14.61
C GLY A 419 0.20 7.62 -14.30
N PRO A 420 -0.64 8.02 -15.25
CA PRO A 420 -2.07 7.84 -15.11
C PRO A 420 -2.41 6.34 -15.20
N THR A 421 -3.42 5.94 -14.44
CA THR A 421 -3.96 4.58 -14.44
C THR A 421 -5.38 4.61 -14.96
N ASP A 422 -5.66 3.66 -15.83
CA ASP A 422 -6.99 3.45 -16.42
C ASP A 422 -7.58 2.17 -15.85
N MET A 423 -8.84 2.25 -15.36
CA MET A 423 -9.57 1.10 -14.85
C MET A 423 -10.88 0.93 -15.63
N VAL A 424 -11.15 -0.29 -16.03
CA VAL A 424 -12.41 -0.69 -16.69
C VAL A 424 -13.12 -1.70 -15.81
N ARG A 425 -14.42 -1.50 -15.58
CA ARG A 425 -15.28 -2.43 -14.84
C ARG A 425 -16.51 -2.75 -15.66
N ALA A 426 -16.91 -4.01 -15.66
CA ALA A 426 -18.14 -4.48 -16.28
C ALA A 426 -18.95 -5.27 -15.26
N GLY A 427 -20.26 -5.08 -15.27
CA GLY A 427 -21.17 -5.77 -14.37
C GLY A 427 -22.51 -6.10 -15.01
N VAL A 428 -23.08 -7.21 -14.58
CA VAL A 428 -24.42 -7.65 -14.98
C VAL A 428 -25.24 -7.99 -13.74
N GLU A 429 -26.49 -7.57 -13.72
CA GLU A 429 -27.50 -7.96 -12.74
C GLU A 429 -28.65 -8.62 -13.49
N PHE A 430 -29.00 -9.85 -13.15
CA PHE A 430 -30.10 -10.60 -13.76
C PHE A 430 -31.15 -10.92 -12.69
N GLN A 431 -32.41 -10.67 -13.02
CA GLN A 431 -33.56 -10.85 -12.15
C GLN A 431 -34.46 -11.97 -12.68
N PRO A 432 -34.21 -13.25 -12.32
CA PRO A 432 -35.03 -14.36 -12.81
C PRO A 432 -36.47 -14.35 -12.26
N VAL A 433 -36.64 -13.84 -11.03
CA VAL A 433 -37.95 -13.62 -10.39
C VAL A 433 -37.93 -12.31 -9.61
N ARG A 434 -39.08 -11.73 -9.31
CA ARG A 434 -39.21 -10.37 -8.74
C ARG A 434 -38.36 -10.08 -7.50
N SER A 435 -38.05 -11.07 -6.70
CA SER A 435 -37.33 -10.90 -5.43
C SER A 435 -35.87 -11.37 -5.48
N LEU A 436 -35.44 -12.06 -6.55
CA LEU A 436 -34.11 -12.67 -6.64
C LEU A 436 -33.26 -11.97 -7.69
N PHE A 437 -32.02 -11.65 -7.35
CA PHE A 437 -31.05 -11.01 -8.21
C PHE A 437 -29.76 -11.83 -8.24
N LEU A 438 -29.25 -12.13 -9.41
CA LEU A 438 -27.96 -12.76 -9.65
C LEU A 438 -27.03 -11.73 -10.29
N ARG A 439 -25.77 -11.68 -9.86
CA ARG A 439 -24.80 -10.70 -10.34
C ARG A 439 -23.50 -11.36 -10.72
N ALA A 440 -22.84 -10.82 -11.71
CA ALA A 440 -21.47 -11.12 -12.06
C ALA A 440 -20.75 -9.83 -12.47
N GLY A 441 -19.46 -9.75 -12.20
CA GLY A 441 -18.67 -8.59 -12.51
C GLY A 441 -17.20 -8.89 -12.73
N TYR A 442 -16.57 -8.01 -13.48
CA TYR A 442 -15.13 -8.03 -13.76
C TYR A 442 -14.58 -6.62 -13.69
N GLY A 443 -13.36 -6.48 -13.19
CA GLY A 443 -12.61 -5.23 -13.16
C GLY A 443 -11.15 -5.44 -13.51
N TYR A 444 -10.58 -4.50 -14.26
CA TYR A 444 -9.17 -4.47 -14.62
C TYR A 444 -8.61 -3.06 -14.47
N SER A 445 -7.47 -2.92 -13.82
CA SER A 445 -6.72 -1.66 -13.70
C SER A 445 -5.32 -1.83 -14.25
N THR A 446 -4.87 -0.87 -15.05
CA THR A 446 -3.50 -0.81 -15.52
C THR A 446 -2.53 -0.47 -14.39
N SER A 447 -1.24 -0.68 -14.64
CA SER A 447 -0.16 -0.32 -13.72
C SER A 447 -0.09 1.18 -13.47
N PRO A 448 0.14 1.64 -12.24
CA PRO A 448 0.47 3.04 -11.95
C PRO A 448 1.92 3.39 -12.30
N TYR A 449 2.80 2.40 -12.47
CA TYR A 449 4.22 2.62 -12.71
C TYR A 449 4.51 2.98 -14.18
N ARG A 450 5.42 3.92 -14.40
CA ARG A 450 5.97 4.23 -15.71
C ARG A 450 7.10 3.26 -16.05
N GLY A 451 7.43 3.14 -17.34
CA GLY A 451 8.42 2.19 -17.83
C GLY A 451 7.76 0.89 -18.33
N SER A 452 8.20 0.41 -19.47
CA SER A 452 7.63 -0.79 -20.10
C SER A 452 7.89 -2.05 -19.29
N GLU A 453 9.02 -2.10 -18.58
CA GLU A 453 9.45 -3.19 -17.70
C GLU A 453 8.59 -3.31 -16.44
N PHE A 454 7.99 -2.21 -15.98
CA PHE A 454 7.19 -2.16 -14.76
C PHE A 454 5.69 -2.31 -14.99
N ARG A 455 5.22 -2.32 -16.23
CA ARG A 455 3.78 -2.37 -16.57
C ARG A 455 3.03 -3.57 -16.01
N ARG A 456 3.72 -4.67 -15.69
CA ARG A 456 3.13 -5.87 -15.09
C ARG A 456 2.94 -5.78 -13.58
N TYR A 457 3.54 -4.76 -12.92
CA TYR A 457 3.43 -4.56 -11.48
C TYR A 457 2.38 -3.52 -11.15
N GLY A 458 1.68 -3.70 -10.06
CA GLY A 458 0.60 -2.82 -9.66
C GLY A 458 -0.70 -2.96 -10.47
N GLU A 459 -0.73 -3.80 -11.52
CA GLU A 459 -1.98 -4.18 -12.19
C GLU A 459 -2.91 -4.88 -11.21
N TYR A 460 -4.20 -4.55 -11.29
CA TYR A 460 -5.22 -5.18 -10.47
C TYR A 460 -6.29 -5.80 -11.34
N GLN A 461 -6.65 -7.04 -11.05
CA GLN A 461 -7.75 -7.76 -11.69
C GLN A 461 -8.70 -8.29 -10.62
N GLN A 462 -10.00 -8.18 -10.87
CA GLN A 462 -11.01 -8.76 -9.99
C GLN A 462 -12.13 -9.44 -10.77
N TRP A 463 -12.64 -10.52 -10.19
CA TRP A 463 -13.85 -11.21 -10.60
C TRP A 463 -14.81 -11.24 -9.44
N SER A 464 -16.08 -11.07 -9.70
CA SER A 464 -17.09 -11.08 -8.65
C SER A 464 -18.34 -11.80 -9.07
N GLY A 465 -19.06 -12.31 -8.07
CA GLY A 465 -20.38 -12.86 -8.21
C GLY A 465 -21.23 -12.51 -6.98
N GLY A 466 -22.53 -12.45 -7.15
CA GLY A 466 -23.42 -12.11 -6.05
C GLY A 466 -24.84 -12.61 -6.22
N ILE A 467 -25.53 -12.74 -5.11
CA ILE A 467 -26.96 -13.06 -5.04
C ILE A 467 -27.65 -12.04 -4.16
N GLY A 468 -28.81 -11.56 -4.54
CA GLY A 468 -29.59 -10.60 -3.77
C GLY A 468 -31.04 -11.02 -3.63
N PHE A 469 -31.61 -10.70 -2.47
CA PHE A 469 -33.02 -10.84 -2.20
C PHE A 469 -33.60 -9.48 -1.82
N ARG A 470 -34.71 -9.09 -2.45
CA ARG A 470 -35.41 -7.81 -2.19
C ARG A 470 -36.88 -8.01 -1.97
N ASN A 471 -37.38 -7.34 -0.93
CA ASN A 471 -38.78 -7.18 -0.72
C ASN A 471 -39.13 -5.70 -0.39
N HIS A 472 -40.37 -5.44 0.08
CA HIS A 472 -40.82 -4.09 0.34
C HIS A 472 -40.05 -3.37 1.47
N ARG A 473 -39.48 -4.12 2.44
CA ARG A 473 -38.86 -3.57 3.64
C ARG A 473 -37.38 -3.84 3.76
N VAL A 474 -36.86 -4.90 3.11
CA VAL A 474 -35.51 -5.38 3.33
C VAL A 474 -34.85 -5.75 2.01
N ASN A 475 -33.60 -5.34 1.85
CA ASN A 475 -32.67 -5.85 0.85
C ASN A 475 -31.60 -6.68 1.59
N ILE A 476 -31.31 -7.88 1.08
CA ILE A 476 -30.23 -8.74 1.56
C ILE A 476 -29.42 -9.15 0.35
N ASP A 477 -28.16 -8.80 0.33
CA ASP A 477 -27.24 -9.10 -0.78
C ASP A 477 -26.00 -9.80 -0.23
N LEU A 478 -25.52 -10.83 -0.92
CA LEU A 478 -24.27 -11.53 -0.64
C LEU A 478 -23.42 -11.48 -1.90
N ALA A 479 -22.15 -11.12 -1.76
CA ALA A 479 -21.19 -11.10 -2.85
C ALA A 479 -19.86 -11.74 -2.45
N TYR A 480 -19.23 -12.37 -3.43
CA TYR A 480 -17.87 -12.84 -3.37
C TYR A 480 -17.04 -12.12 -4.43
N VAL A 481 -15.86 -11.60 -4.01
CA VAL A 481 -14.92 -10.93 -4.90
C VAL A 481 -13.56 -11.59 -4.77
N TYR A 482 -13.00 -12.01 -5.89
CA TYR A 482 -11.62 -12.48 -6.01
C TYR A 482 -10.79 -11.42 -6.73
N GLY A 483 -9.73 -10.93 -6.06
CA GLY A 483 -8.80 -9.95 -6.63
C GLY A 483 -7.36 -10.47 -6.63
N THR A 484 -6.57 -10.05 -7.60
CA THR A 484 -5.15 -10.39 -7.69
C THR A 484 -4.33 -9.18 -8.12
N THR A 485 -3.15 -9.04 -7.49
CA THR A 485 -2.16 -7.99 -7.80
C THR A 485 -0.76 -8.58 -7.77
N ARG A 486 0.10 -8.09 -8.64
CA ARG A 486 1.55 -8.26 -8.54
C ARG A 486 2.12 -6.94 -8.08
N GLU A 487 2.65 -6.91 -6.86
CA GLU A 487 3.29 -5.71 -6.35
C GLU A 487 4.67 -5.52 -6.96
N MET A 488 5.23 -4.31 -6.83
CA MET A 488 6.59 -3.99 -7.29
C MET A 488 7.59 -4.90 -6.59
N PRO A 489 8.56 -5.50 -7.28
CA PRO A 489 9.65 -6.20 -6.63
C PRO A 489 10.50 -5.24 -5.82
N PHE A 490 11.04 -5.72 -4.72
CA PHE A 490 11.94 -4.93 -3.89
C PHE A 490 13.07 -5.79 -3.33
N LYS A 491 14.17 -5.15 -2.95
CA LYS A 491 15.24 -5.77 -2.17
C LYS A 491 14.92 -5.66 -0.68
N PRO A 492 15.25 -6.65 0.16
CA PRO A 492 15.01 -6.56 1.60
C PRO A 492 15.56 -5.28 2.20
N TYR A 493 16.77 -4.91 1.82
CA TYR A 493 17.40 -3.64 2.17
C TYR A 493 18.22 -3.08 1.02
N SER A 494 18.24 -1.75 0.92
CA SER A 494 19.07 -1.02 -0.01
C SER A 494 19.33 0.39 0.50
N ASP A 495 20.50 0.93 0.22
CA ASP A 495 20.87 2.32 0.50
C ASP A 495 21.88 2.82 -0.53
N THR A 496 22.24 4.10 -0.44
CA THR A 496 23.33 4.68 -1.22
C THR A 496 24.60 4.65 -0.37
N GLY A 497 25.62 3.97 -0.86
CA GLY A 497 26.92 3.91 -0.22
C GLY A 497 27.64 5.26 -0.18
N SER A 498 28.74 5.32 0.56
CA SER A 498 29.57 6.52 0.73
C SER A 498 30.19 7.03 -0.59
N ASP A 499 30.32 6.14 -1.57
CA ASP A 499 30.81 6.41 -2.93
C ASP A 499 29.69 6.85 -3.91
N GLY A 500 28.44 6.94 -3.42
CA GLY A 500 27.26 7.32 -4.21
C GLY A 500 26.65 6.16 -5.03
N TYR A 501 27.16 4.94 -4.90
CA TYR A 501 26.60 3.76 -5.55
C TYR A 501 25.63 3.02 -4.61
N PRO A 502 24.61 2.33 -5.17
CA PRO A 502 23.67 1.57 -4.35
C PRO A 502 24.35 0.37 -3.68
N VAL A 503 24.21 0.26 -2.38
CA VAL A 503 24.54 -0.92 -1.58
C VAL A 503 23.25 -1.64 -1.26
N THR A 504 23.12 -2.90 -1.71
CA THR A 504 21.87 -3.64 -1.59
C THR A 504 22.12 -5.09 -1.19
N THR A 505 21.15 -5.71 -0.51
CA THR A 505 21.12 -7.17 -0.34
C THR A 505 21.07 -7.87 -1.73
N ASP A 506 21.63 -9.05 -1.84
CA ASP A 506 21.71 -9.80 -3.10
C ASP A 506 20.32 -10.14 -3.65
N GLY A 507 19.43 -10.62 -2.79
CA GLY A 507 18.14 -11.15 -3.19
C GLY A 507 17.10 -10.08 -3.53
N THR A 508 16.18 -10.45 -4.40
CA THR A 508 15.00 -9.64 -4.77
C THR A 508 13.73 -10.39 -4.40
N ILE A 509 12.79 -9.72 -3.75
CA ILE A 509 11.49 -10.26 -3.37
C ILE A 509 10.46 -9.83 -4.41
N TYR A 510 9.66 -10.80 -4.90
CA TYR A 510 8.58 -10.60 -5.88
C TYR A 510 7.24 -10.90 -5.21
N PRO A 511 6.53 -9.88 -4.67
CA PRO A 511 5.27 -10.10 -3.98
C PRO A 511 4.12 -10.32 -4.96
N ARG A 512 3.19 -11.21 -4.58
CA ARG A 512 1.93 -11.45 -5.30
C ARG A 512 0.80 -11.63 -4.29
N ASP A 513 -0.24 -10.85 -4.45
CA ASP A 513 -1.38 -10.85 -3.55
C ASP A 513 -2.61 -11.43 -4.21
N LYS A 514 -3.32 -12.29 -3.48
CA LYS A 514 -4.65 -12.77 -3.80
C LYS A 514 -5.57 -12.41 -2.65
N ASN A 515 -6.68 -11.79 -2.98
CA ASN A 515 -7.67 -11.32 -2.03
C ASN A 515 -9.02 -11.97 -2.32
N HIS A 516 -9.64 -12.54 -1.30
CA HIS A 516 -10.99 -13.08 -1.34
C HIS A 516 -11.83 -12.26 -0.36
N ASN A 517 -12.89 -11.60 -0.83
CA ASN A 517 -13.79 -10.85 0.01
C ASN A 517 -15.19 -11.48 -0.09
N LEU A 518 -15.77 -11.82 1.05
CA LEU A 518 -17.16 -12.19 1.19
C LEU A 518 -17.88 -11.04 1.88
N ILE A 519 -18.91 -10.46 1.26
CA ILE A 519 -19.60 -9.28 1.72
C ILE A 519 -21.08 -9.60 1.83
N LEU A 520 -21.66 -9.38 2.99
CA LEU A 520 -23.10 -9.45 3.25
C LEU A 520 -23.60 -8.02 3.44
N SER A 521 -24.61 -7.60 2.69
CA SER A 521 -25.29 -6.31 2.90
C SER A 521 -26.73 -6.53 3.30
N VAL A 522 -27.15 -5.83 4.33
CA VAL A 522 -28.55 -5.79 4.78
C VAL A 522 -28.98 -4.33 4.84
N ALA A 523 -30.08 -4.01 4.17
CA ALA A 523 -30.65 -2.67 4.18
C ALA A 523 -32.15 -2.69 4.46
N PHE A 524 -32.59 -1.79 5.34
CA PHE A 524 -33.98 -1.61 5.75
C PHE A 524 -34.54 -0.34 5.14
N LYS A 525 -35.74 -0.45 4.57
CA LYS A 525 -36.49 0.63 3.90
C LYS A 525 -37.66 1.11 4.77
N PHE A 526 -37.91 2.40 4.73
CA PHE A 526 -39.06 3.04 5.41
C PHE A 526 -39.55 4.28 4.67
#